data_e6a92e6e0893df9bc84a3f2bd7811c28
#
_entry.id   e6a92e6e0893df9bc84a3f2bd7811c28
#
_cell.length_a   1.000
_cell.length_b   1.000
_cell.length_c   1.000
_cell.angle_alpha   90.00
_cell.angle_beta   90.00
_cell.angle_gamma   90.00
#
_symmetry.space_group_name_H-M   'P 1'
#
loop_
_entity.id
_entity.type
_entity.pdbx_description
1 polymer ?
#
loop_
_entity_poly.entity_id
_entity_poly.type
_entity_poly.pdbx_seq_one_letter_code
_entity_poly.pdbx_strand_id
1 'polypeptide(L)' 'MQVLDRLKMELSNKEYFPDEQYTQFLTENSLTSTDEYDKPTMQKQLLFTVLDILEAVSNDIDIMRSIETEFSNEGS' A
#
# COMPACT_ATOMS: atom_id res chain seq x y z
N MET A 1 14.05 8.78 -3.73
CA MET A 1 12.61 8.43 -3.66
C MET A 1 12.18 8.31 -2.21
N GLN A 2 11.14 9.01 -1.83
CA GLN A 2 10.63 8.92 -0.48
C GLN A 2 9.94 7.58 -0.23
N VAL A 3 9.91 7.16 1.04
CA VAL A 3 9.26 5.91 1.42
C VAL A 3 7.79 5.87 0.96
N LEU A 4 7.06 6.97 1.09
CA LEU A 4 5.68 7.03 0.64
C LEU A 4 5.54 6.78 -0.86
N ASP A 5 6.44 7.36 -1.66
CA ASP A 5 6.43 7.14 -3.11
C ASP A 5 6.70 5.69 -3.46
N ARG A 6 7.64 5.07 -2.75
CA ARG A 6 7.94 3.66 -2.96
C ARG A 6 6.76 2.78 -2.57
N LEU A 7 6.09 3.11 -1.47
CA LEU A 7 4.89 2.38 -1.07
C LEU A 7 3.82 2.42 -2.15
N LYS A 8 3.59 3.60 -2.72
CA LYS A 8 2.62 3.74 -3.81
C LYS A 8 3.00 2.90 -5.02
N MET A 9 4.29 2.83 -5.35
CA MET A 9 4.77 1.97 -6.44
C MET A 9 4.48 0.49 -6.16
N GLU A 10 4.73 0.04 -4.94
CA GLU A 10 4.44 -1.35 -4.56
C GLU A 10 2.95 -1.68 -4.64
N LEU A 11 2.10 -0.67 -4.50
CA LEU A 11 0.65 -0.80 -4.64
C LEU A 11 0.18 -0.54 -6.08
N SER A 12 1.10 -0.55 -7.04
CA SER A 12 0.82 -0.31 -8.47
C SER A 12 0.17 1.05 -8.72
N ASN A 13 0.49 2.04 -7.89
CA ASN A 13 -0.05 3.41 -7.94
C ASN A 13 -1.58 3.46 -7.78
N LYS A 14 -2.18 2.43 -7.22
CA LYS A 14 -3.59 2.44 -6.84
C LYS A 14 -3.78 3.28 -5.59
N GLU A 15 -4.85 4.08 -5.58
CA GLU A 15 -5.17 4.92 -4.43
C GLU A 15 -6.25 4.27 -3.58
N TYR A 16 -5.87 3.29 -2.78
CA TYR A 16 -6.81 2.61 -1.88
C TYR A 16 -7.19 3.49 -0.69
N PHE A 17 -6.24 4.29 -0.22
CA PHE A 17 -6.41 5.17 0.95
C PHE A 17 -5.73 6.49 0.70
N PRO A 18 -6.12 7.56 1.42
CA PRO A 18 -5.41 8.84 1.36
C PRO A 18 -4.01 8.73 1.96
N ASP A 19 -3.14 9.66 1.60
CA ASP A 19 -1.75 9.66 2.04
C ASP A 19 -1.60 9.64 3.56
N GLU A 20 -2.52 10.27 4.28
CA GLU A 20 -2.51 10.29 5.74
C GLU A 20 -2.61 8.87 6.32
N GLN A 21 -3.43 8.03 5.72
CA GLN A 21 -3.56 6.65 6.16
C GLN A 21 -2.35 5.82 5.79
N TYR A 22 -1.78 6.04 4.61
CA TYR A 22 -0.53 5.38 4.24
C TYR A 22 0.58 5.74 5.20
N THR A 23 0.67 7.02 5.59
CA THR A 23 1.65 7.46 6.57
C THR A 23 1.45 6.74 7.91
N GLN A 24 0.21 6.54 8.32
CA GLN A 24 -0.11 5.81 9.54
C GLN A 24 0.36 4.36 9.46
N PHE A 25 0.07 3.68 8.35
CA PHE A 25 0.55 2.30 8.14
C PHE A 25 2.07 2.22 8.18
N LEU A 26 2.75 3.18 7.55
CA LEU A 26 4.21 3.23 7.57
C LEU A 26 4.74 3.42 8.98
N THR A 27 4.14 4.33 9.74
CA THR A 27 4.54 4.59 11.13
C THR A 27 4.38 3.33 11.99
N GLU A 28 3.33 2.57 11.79
CA GLU A 28 3.10 1.32 12.51
C GLU A 28 4.17 0.27 12.22
N ASN A 29 4.83 0.38 11.08
CA ASN A 29 5.94 -0.50 10.70
C ASN A 29 7.31 0.16 10.86
N SER A 30 7.39 1.18 11.70
CA SER A 30 8.63 1.88 12.03
C SER A 30 9.26 2.61 10.85
N LEU A 31 8.44 3.05 9.90
CA LEU A 31 8.89 3.82 8.74
C LEU A 31 8.33 5.24 8.81
N THR A 32 9.05 6.17 8.20
CA THR A 32 8.61 7.56 8.07
C THR A 32 8.36 7.85 6.58
N SER A 33 7.18 8.36 6.25
CA SER A 33 6.76 8.57 4.87
C SER A 33 7.67 9.51 4.08
N THR A 34 8.29 10.47 4.77
CA THR A 34 9.15 11.48 4.13
C THR A 34 10.63 11.08 4.09
N ASP A 35 11.00 9.96 4.71
CA ASP A 35 12.38 9.47 4.66
C ASP A 35 12.74 8.99 3.26
N GLU A 36 14.02 9.05 2.95
CA GLU A 36 14.55 8.47 1.72
C GLU A 36 14.48 6.95 1.79
N TYR A 37 13.90 6.31 0.80
CA TYR A 37 13.79 4.86 0.77
C TYR A 37 15.16 4.22 0.57
N ASP A 38 15.50 3.29 1.46
CA ASP A 38 16.72 2.49 1.39
C ASP A 38 16.34 1.00 1.37
N LYS A 39 16.41 0.39 0.22
CA LYS A 39 15.98 -1.00 0.03
C LYS A 39 16.66 -1.97 0.99
N PRO A 40 18.00 -1.95 1.17
CA PRO A 40 18.65 -2.92 2.06
C PRO A 40 18.15 -2.93 3.50
N THR A 41 17.71 -1.77 4.01
CA THR A 41 17.31 -1.63 5.40
C THR A 41 15.81 -1.50 5.60
N MET A 42 15.07 -1.13 4.56
CA MET A 42 13.65 -0.78 4.69
C MET A 42 12.70 -1.72 3.95
N GLN A 43 13.20 -2.58 3.07
CA GLN A 43 12.35 -3.42 2.23
C GLN A 43 11.41 -4.29 3.05
N LYS A 44 11.90 -4.90 4.11
CA LYS A 44 11.10 -5.81 4.93
C LYS A 44 9.92 -5.08 5.57
N GLN A 45 10.19 -3.92 6.19
CA GLN A 45 9.14 -3.13 6.82
C GLN A 45 8.17 -2.59 5.78
N LEU A 46 8.66 -2.22 4.61
CA LEU A 46 7.79 -1.74 3.54
C LEU A 46 6.85 -2.85 3.07
N LEU A 47 7.34 -4.07 2.91
CA LEU A 47 6.51 -5.21 2.52
C LEU A 47 5.46 -5.52 3.58
N PHE A 48 5.81 -5.43 4.86
CA PHE A 48 4.82 -5.57 5.93
C PHE A 48 3.76 -4.49 5.85
N THR A 49 4.16 -3.26 5.51
CA THR A 49 3.21 -2.17 5.33
C THR A 49 2.25 -2.46 4.17
N VAL A 50 2.78 -2.97 3.06
CA VAL A 50 1.95 -3.38 1.91
C VAL A 50 0.95 -4.45 2.32
N LEU A 51 1.39 -5.45 3.08
CA LEU A 51 0.49 -6.51 3.55
C LEU A 51 -0.60 -5.95 4.46
N ASP A 52 -0.26 -5.04 5.36
CA ASP A 52 -1.25 -4.40 6.24
C ASP A 52 -2.28 -3.62 5.44
N ILE A 53 -1.85 -2.89 4.41
CA ILE A 53 -2.74 -2.14 3.54
C ILE A 53 -3.66 -3.08 2.77
N LEU A 54 -3.12 -4.13 2.18
CA LEU A 54 -3.92 -5.08 1.42
C LEU A 54 -4.91 -5.82 2.31
N GLU A 55 -4.55 -6.12 3.53
CA GLU A 55 -5.46 -6.69 4.51
C GLU A 55 -6.60 -5.72 4.83
N ALA A 56 -6.29 -4.45 5.04
CA ALA A 56 -7.30 -3.42 5.28
C ALA A 56 -8.22 -3.26 4.08
N VAL A 57 -7.67 -3.31 2.87
CA VAL A 57 -8.46 -3.27 1.62
C VAL A 57 -9.41 -4.45 1.56
N SER A 58 -8.97 -5.65 1.91
CA SER A 58 -9.80 -6.83 1.86
C SER A 58 -10.91 -6.83 2.91
N ASN A 59 -10.78 -5.99 3.93
CA ASN A 59 -11.83 -5.79 4.93
C ASN A 59 -12.84 -4.71 4.51
N ASP A 60 -12.59 -4.00 3.40
CA ASP A 60 -13.48 -2.96 2.89
C ASP A 60 -14.22 -3.48 1.67
N ILE A 61 -15.51 -3.73 1.82
CA ILE A 61 -16.33 -4.35 0.79
C ILE A 61 -16.38 -3.52 -0.49
N ASP A 62 -16.46 -2.20 -0.37
CA ASP A 62 -16.55 -1.33 -1.54
C ASP A 62 -15.26 -1.31 -2.35
N ILE A 63 -14.12 -1.26 -1.68
CA ILE A 63 -12.82 -1.32 -2.33
C ILE A 63 -12.62 -2.69 -2.98
N MET A 64 -12.97 -3.76 -2.29
CA MET A 64 -12.88 -5.12 -2.83
C MET A 64 -13.72 -5.29 -4.09
N ARG A 65 -14.91 -4.76 -4.10
CA ARG A 65 -15.77 -4.80 -5.30
C ARG A 65 -15.11 -4.12 -6.49
N SER A 66 -14.47 -2.96 -6.26
CA SER A 66 -13.76 -2.27 -7.32
C SER A 66 -12.62 -3.12 -7.89
N ILE A 67 -11.87 -3.78 -7.03
CA ILE A 67 -10.78 -4.67 -7.45
C ILE A 67 -11.33 -5.87 -8.22
N GLU A 68 -12.37 -6.51 -7.71
CA GLU A 68 -12.98 -7.66 -8.37
C GLU A 68 -13.51 -7.30 -9.76
N THR A 69 -14.10 -6.12 -9.90
CA THR A 69 -14.60 -5.64 -11.18
C THR A 69 -13.45 -5.47 -12.16
N GLU A 70 -12.33 -4.93 -11.75
CA GLU A 70 -11.15 -4.79 -12.61
C GLU A 70 -10.64 -6.14 -13.09
N PHE A 71 -10.59 -7.14 -12.23
CA PHE A 71 -10.08 -8.46 -12.58
C PHE A 71 -11.10 -9.29 -13.34
N SER A 72 -12.38 -9.17 -13.02
CA SER A 72 -13.43 -9.94 -13.67
C SER A 72 -13.59 -9.64 -15.14
N ASN A 73 -13.27 -8.43 -15.56
CA ASN A 73 -13.37 -8.03 -16.95
C ASN A 73 -12.47 -8.82 -17.87
N GLU A 74 -11.45 -9.44 -17.36
CA GLU A 74 -10.51 -10.23 -18.15
C GLU A 74 -11.02 -11.63 -18.47
N GLY A 75 -11.85 -12.16 -17.59
CA GLY A 75 -12.25 -13.55 -17.66
C GLY A 75 -13.64 -13.79 -18.22
N SER A 76 -14.33 -12.72 -18.50
CA SER A 76 -15.73 -12.89 -18.88
C SER A 76 -15.98 -12.46 -20.29
#